data_b2938e077006961fa9b87b8c8827d01e
#
_entry.id   b2938e077006961fa9b87b8c8827d01e
#
_cell.length_a   1.000
_cell.length_b   1.000
_cell.length_c   1.000
_cell.angle_alpha   90.00
_cell.angle_beta   90.00
_cell.angle_gamma   90.00
#
_symmetry.space_group_name_H-M   'P 1'
#
loop_
_entity.id
_entity.type
_entity.pdbx_description
1 polymer ?
#
loop_
_entity_poly.entity_id
_entity_poly.type
_entity_poly.pdbx_seq_one_letter_code
_entity_poly.pdbx_strand_id
1 'polypeptide(L)'
;MLEKLRKAMKAADIDMLLIPSADPHGSEYPEEYFKARKHFSGFTGSAGTLLIWQGGAGLWTDGRYFIQAERQLEGSGIDLFKMREPGVPTVDEFIAENIKGGVLGADLRTISASEGMELEKGGAILKDCRSLIDGCWEGRPDLSREPAYVLPMELAGVSSSDKLGAVRAEMEKCDANACIFTDLADIAWLFNIRGNDVKYLPVALSYAIVEKQKAYVFMDAAKAAPIAAHLKALDTEILPYDAIYEFIGRYGEKDAVMCALSILNYKLYQGIARCRVVDMDPVQLLKAVKNPIELENMRKTHIKDGVAVTRFMHWAKTHAKEGYTEMQAADVLEGFRKEQEGYMYPSFETIAGYGPHGAIVHYSATPETDIPVKPEGLLLVDSGGQYMGGTTDITRTIALGPLTKEEKQSFTIVLESMLALLTFRFPKGCAGFNLDAIARAPFWSRGMDYNHGTGHGVGYMLSVHEGPNGIRGQRRVKSEDAAFAPGMITSDEPGIYIEGKYGVRHENLVECVEAEPGSRYLEFRPITFAPIDLDAIDEDTLTETARLQLNAYHKEVYAKLAPHMGEEELVWLKEYTREI
;
A
#
# COMPACT_ATOMS: atom_id res chain seq x y z
N MET A 1 -5.62 24.51 -18.36
CA MET A 1 -5.65 24.27 -16.92
C MET A 1 -4.48 24.94 -16.22
N LEU A 2 -3.22 24.67 -16.59
CA LEU A 2 -2.03 25.30 -16.00
C LEU A 2 -2.04 26.84 -16.05
N GLU A 3 -2.51 27.43 -17.14
CA GLU A 3 -2.64 28.88 -17.29
C GLU A 3 -3.58 29.53 -16.23
N LYS A 4 -4.68 28.84 -15.87
CA LYS A 4 -5.60 29.30 -14.81
C LYS A 4 -4.90 29.30 -13.45
N LEU A 5 -4.15 28.23 -13.15
CA LEU A 5 -3.33 28.16 -11.94
C LEU A 5 -2.25 29.24 -11.88
N ARG A 6 -1.48 29.45 -12.96
CA ARG A 6 -0.44 30.50 -13.01
C ARG A 6 -1.00 31.92 -12.82
N LYS A 7 -2.18 32.19 -13.37
CA LYS A 7 -2.87 33.48 -13.13
C LYS A 7 -3.26 33.64 -11.67
N ALA A 8 -3.81 32.59 -11.06
CA ALA A 8 -4.18 32.59 -9.64
C ALA A 8 -2.95 32.71 -8.72
N MET A 9 -1.86 31.98 -9.02
CA MET A 9 -0.56 32.10 -8.32
C MET A 9 -0.04 33.53 -8.36
N LYS A 10 -0.01 34.16 -9.55
CA LYS A 10 0.45 35.55 -9.70
C LYS A 10 -0.39 36.54 -8.90
N ALA A 11 -1.72 36.35 -8.88
CA ALA A 11 -2.64 37.20 -8.10
C ALA A 11 -2.50 37.01 -6.58
N ALA A 12 -1.93 35.90 -6.15
CA ALA A 12 -1.72 35.54 -4.75
C ALA A 12 -0.25 35.69 -4.31
N ASP A 13 0.63 36.25 -5.15
CA ASP A 13 2.09 36.38 -4.90
C ASP A 13 2.72 35.04 -4.52
N ILE A 14 2.50 34.01 -5.37
CA ILE A 14 3.04 32.67 -5.21
C ILE A 14 4.02 32.41 -6.36
N ASP A 15 5.27 32.06 -6.01
CA ASP A 15 6.32 31.80 -6.97
C ASP A 15 6.23 30.38 -7.54
N MET A 16 5.97 29.39 -6.66
CA MET A 16 5.79 27.99 -7.01
C MET A 16 4.57 27.42 -6.31
N LEU A 17 3.89 26.45 -6.94
CA LEU A 17 2.74 25.73 -6.37
C LEU A 17 3.01 24.23 -6.37
N LEU A 18 3.04 23.63 -5.20
CA LEU A 18 3.26 22.20 -4.97
C LEU A 18 1.92 21.48 -4.80
N ILE A 19 1.72 20.42 -5.57
CA ILE A 19 0.51 19.57 -5.51
C ILE A 19 0.95 18.10 -5.49
N PRO A 20 1.09 17.48 -4.31
CA PRO A 20 1.47 16.07 -4.18
C PRO A 20 0.30 15.11 -4.44
N SER A 21 0.62 13.81 -4.58
CA SER A 21 -0.35 12.72 -4.52
C SER A 21 -0.65 12.38 -3.07
N ALA A 22 -1.31 13.25 -2.35
CA ALA A 22 -1.61 13.04 -0.94
C ALA A 22 -2.94 13.69 -0.56
N ASP A 23 -3.49 13.23 0.54
CA ASP A 23 -4.61 13.82 1.25
C ASP A 23 -4.17 14.31 2.64
N PRO A 24 -5.07 14.89 3.44
CA PRO A 24 -4.73 15.35 4.79
C PRO A 24 -4.33 14.27 5.78
N HIS A 25 -4.42 13.01 5.39
CA HIS A 25 -4.19 11.82 6.21
C HIS A 25 -2.92 11.05 5.82
N GLY A 26 -2.23 11.47 4.75
CA GLY A 26 -1.09 10.75 4.20
C GLY A 26 -1.46 9.43 3.50
N SER A 27 -2.71 9.29 3.03
CA SER A 27 -3.20 8.07 2.40
C SER A 27 -2.49 7.80 1.07
N GLU A 28 -2.09 6.54 0.83
CA GLU A 28 -1.55 6.10 -0.46
C GLU A 28 -2.59 6.20 -1.57
N TYR A 29 -3.85 5.88 -1.26
CA TYR A 29 -5.00 6.02 -2.15
C TYR A 29 -5.92 7.12 -1.64
N PRO A 30 -5.69 8.40 -2.02
CA PRO A 30 -6.54 9.50 -1.60
C PRO A 30 -7.98 9.32 -2.11
N GLU A 31 -8.95 9.78 -1.34
CA GLU A 31 -10.32 9.92 -1.81
C GLU A 31 -10.39 10.90 -2.99
N GLU A 32 -11.37 10.75 -3.89
CA GLU A 32 -11.42 11.49 -5.18
C GLU A 32 -11.40 13.02 -5.01
N TYR A 33 -11.97 13.54 -3.92
CA TYR A 33 -11.92 14.96 -3.58
C TYR A 33 -10.49 15.50 -3.44
N PHE A 34 -9.54 14.67 -3.00
CA PHE A 34 -8.15 15.07 -2.76
C PHE A 34 -7.22 14.85 -3.96
N LYS A 35 -7.69 14.30 -5.08
CA LYS A 35 -6.86 13.97 -6.26
C LYS A 35 -6.51 15.17 -7.14
N ALA A 36 -6.13 16.30 -6.53
CA ALA A 36 -5.77 17.53 -7.23
C ALA A 36 -4.61 17.33 -8.23
N ARG A 37 -3.57 16.56 -7.87
CA ARG A 37 -2.45 16.26 -8.75
C ARG A 37 -2.93 15.57 -10.04
N LYS A 38 -3.78 14.54 -9.94
CA LYS A 38 -4.39 13.86 -11.08
C LYS A 38 -5.20 14.83 -11.93
N HIS A 39 -6.03 15.66 -11.31
CA HIS A 39 -6.87 16.62 -12.02
C HIS A 39 -6.04 17.63 -12.83
N PHE A 40 -4.98 18.22 -12.25
CA PHE A 40 -4.21 19.28 -12.88
C PHE A 40 -3.13 18.78 -13.85
N SER A 41 -2.60 17.57 -13.66
CA SER A 41 -1.57 17.01 -14.54
C SER A 41 -2.10 16.05 -15.60
N GLY A 42 -3.27 15.44 -15.40
CA GLY A 42 -3.75 14.32 -16.23
C GLY A 42 -3.06 12.99 -15.93
N PHE A 43 -2.01 12.98 -15.11
CA PHE A 43 -1.31 11.76 -14.73
C PHE A 43 -2.13 10.96 -13.70
N THR A 44 -2.36 9.67 -13.96
CA THR A 44 -3.24 8.82 -13.12
C THR A 44 -2.51 7.88 -12.17
N GLY A 45 -1.18 7.72 -12.28
CA GLY A 45 -0.38 6.90 -11.37
C GLY A 45 -0.59 7.29 -9.90
N SER A 46 -0.46 6.38 -8.96
CA SER A 46 -0.75 6.65 -7.53
C SER A 46 0.32 7.54 -6.86
N ALA A 47 1.56 7.49 -7.31
CA ALA A 47 2.67 8.26 -6.73
C ALA A 47 3.21 9.32 -7.70
N GLY A 48 3.33 10.56 -7.23
CA GLY A 48 3.94 11.66 -7.98
C GLY A 48 3.63 13.02 -7.38
N THR A 49 4.46 13.99 -7.70
CA THR A 49 4.33 15.38 -7.22
C THR A 49 4.38 16.33 -8.41
N LEU A 50 3.35 17.14 -8.54
CA LEU A 50 3.29 18.21 -9.52
C LEU A 50 3.80 19.52 -8.90
N LEU A 51 4.78 20.13 -9.52
CA LEU A 51 5.26 21.47 -9.18
C LEU A 51 5.01 22.40 -10.36
N ILE A 52 4.41 23.57 -10.10
CA ILE A 52 4.07 24.56 -11.11
C ILE A 52 4.78 25.87 -10.76
N TRP A 53 5.40 26.52 -11.75
CA TRP A 53 5.97 27.86 -11.63
C TRP A 53 5.60 28.70 -12.84
N GLN A 54 5.95 29.99 -12.84
CA GLN A 54 5.52 30.91 -13.91
C GLN A 54 6.04 30.51 -15.30
N GLY A 55 7.23 29.91 -15.38
CA GLY A 55 7.88 29.52 -16.63
C GLY A 55 7.67 28.08 -17.06
N GLY A 56 7.05 27.20 -16.21
CA GLY A 56 6.93 25.78 -16.50
C GLY A 56 6.11 25.00 -15.49
N ALA A 57 6.12 23.69 -15.66
CA ALA A 57 5.59 22.73 -14.69
C ALA A 57 6.34 21.42 -14.81
N GLY A 58 6.52 20.71 -13.70
CA GLY A 58 7.18 19.40 -13.67
C GLY A 58 6.40 18.39 -12.83
N LEU A 59 6.41 17.13 -13.27
CA LEU A 59 5.91 16.00 -12.52
C LEU A 59 7.07 15.09 -12.14
N TRP A 60 7.29 14.91 -10.85
CA TRP A 60 8.21 13.91 -10.30
C TRP A 60 7.45 12.62 -10.01
N THR A 61 7.96 11.50 -10.51
CA THR A 61 7.42 10.16 -10.19
C THR A 61 8.53 9.13 -10.17
N ASP A 62 8.29 7.95 -9.61
CA ASP A 62 9.29 6.88 -9.49
C ASP A 62 9.22 5.87 -10.66
N GLY A 63 10.17 4.92 -10.68
CA GLY A 63 10.38 3.99 -11.79
C GLY A 63 9.18 3.09 -12.12
N ARG A 64 8.23 2.92 -11.20
CA ARG A 64 6.99 2.16 -11.45
C ARG A 64 6.10 2.82 -12.51
N TYR A 65 6.23 4.14 -12.68
CA TYR A 65 5.32 4.96 -13.49
C TYR A 65 5.98 5.69 -14.66
N PHE A 66 7.27 5.54 -14.93
CA PHE A 66 7.97 6.31 -15.98
C PHE A 66 7.27 6.20 -17.35
N ILE A 67 6.98 4.98 -17.79
CA ILE A 67 6.35 4.73 -19.09
C ILE A 67 4.93 5.33 -19.16
N GLN A 68 4.16 5.17 -18.09
CA GLN A 68 2.81 5.73 -17.99
C GLN A 68 2.85 7.27 -18.01
N ALA A 69 3.75 7.88 -17.24
CA ALA A 69 3.87 9.32 -17.15
C ALA A 69 4.33 9.93 -18.49
N GLU A 70 5.28 9.32 -19.20
CA GLU A 70 5.69 9.78 -20.54
C GLU A 70 4.50 9.88 -21.48
N ARG A 71 3.66 8.84 -21.53
CA ARG A 71 2.47 8.81 -22.40
C ARG A 71 1.40 9.82 -21.98
N GLN A 72 1.12 9.90 -20.67
CA GLN A 72 0.03 10.75 -20.16
C GLN A 72 0.37 12.25 -20.12
N LEU A 73 1.66 12.59 -20.06
CA LEU A 73 2.12 13.99 -20.08
C LEU A 73 2.42 14.53 -21.49
N GLU A 74 2.34 13.68 -22.52
CA GLU A 74 2.59 14.11 -23.90
C GLU A 74 1.64 15.25 -24.29
N GLY A 75 2.22 16.37 -24.75
CA GLY A 75 1.47 17.57 -25.14
C GLY A 75 0.85 18.38 -24.00
N SER A 76 1.02 17.98 -22.72
CA SER A 76 0.47 18.69 -21.56
C SER A 76 1.22 19.98 -21.18
N GLY A 77 2.47 20.13 -21.60
CA GLY A 77 3.36 21.20 -21.15
C GLY A 77 3.90 21.01 -19.73
N ILE A 78 3.90 19.77 -19.25
CA ILE A 78 4.47 19.33 -17.97
C ILE A 78 5.69 18.47 -18.28
N ASP A 79 6.84 18.82 -17.74
CA ASP A 79 8.08 18.06 -17.90
C ASP A 79 8.09 16.86 -16.93
N LEU A 80 8.55 15.69 -17.39
CA LEU A 80 8.71 14.51 -16.55
C LEU A 80 10.08 14.48 -15.90
N PHE A 81 10.10 14.44 -14.56
CA PHE A 81 11.31 14.23 -13.76
C PHE A 81 11.31 12.79 -13.22
N LYS A 82 12.16 11.94 -13.79
CA LYS A 82 12.30 10.52 -13.42
C LYS A 82 13.12 10.41 -12.13
N MET A 83 12.44 10.26 -10.99
CA MET A 83 13.09 10.21 -9.67
C MET A 83 14.17 9.11 -9.61
N ARG A 84 15.31 9.43 -8.99
CA ARG A 84 16.49 8.57 -8.81
C ARG A 84 17.28 8.26 -10.08
N GLU A 85 16.91 8.78 -11.24
CA GLU A 85 17.76 8.72 -12.43
C GLU A 85 18.95 9.68 -12.27
N PRO A 86 20.14 9.33 -12.80
CA PRO A 86 21.32 10.17 -12.70
C PRO A 86 21.10 11.58 -13.27
N GLY A 87 21.38 12.60 -12.45
CA GLY A 87 21.26 14.01 -12.85
C GLY A 87 19.85 14.59 -12.73
N VAL A 88 18.86 13.83 -12.25
CA VAL A 88 17.52 14.33 -11.97
C VAL A 88 17.44 14.78 -10.51
N PRO A 89 17.18 16.09 -10.23
CA PRO A 89 17.04 16.57 -8.86
C PRO A 89 15.76 16.03 -8.22
N THR A 90 15.76 15.87 -6.92
CA THR A 90 14.51 15.67 -6.15
C THR A 90 13.64 16.93 -6.20
N VAL A 91 12.38 16.82 -5.83
CA VAL A 91 11.47 17.97 -5.75
C VAL A 91 12.04 19.04 -4.82
N ASP A 92 12.54 18.62 -3.65
CA ASP A 92 13.07 19.53 -2.62
C ASP A 92 14.34 20.23 -3.08
N GLU A 93 15.27 19.51 -3.75
CA GLU A 93 16.47 20.09 -4.36
C GLU A 93 16.09 21.12 -5.43
N PHE A 94 15.15 20.77 -6.32
CA PHE A 94 14.70 21.69 -7.37
C PHE A 94 14.06 22.95 -6.77
N ILE A 95 13.22 22.81 -5.76
CA ILE A 95 12.61 23.94 -5.04
C ILE A 95 13.70 24.79 -4.41
N ALA A 96 14.62 24.21 -3.63
CA ALA A 96 15.68 24.95 -2.92
C ALA A 96 16.59 25.73 -3.89
N GLU A 97 16.93 25.15 -5.05
CA GLU A 97 17.75 25.80 -6.07
C GLU A 97 17.07 27.00 -6.76
N ASN A 98 15.73 26.93 -6.91
CA ASN A 98 14.99 27.87 -7.74
C ASN A 98 14.14 28.88 -6.98
N ILE A 99 13.71 28.58 -5.73
CA ILE A 99 12.77 29.44 -4.99
C ILE A 99 13.47 30.64 -4.31
N LYS A 100 14.71 30.48 -3.86
CA LYS A 100 15.58 31.56 -3.33
C LYS A 100 14.90 32.50 -2.32
N GLY A 101 14.17 31.96 -1.36
CA GLY A 101 13.41 32.73 -0.38
C GLY A 101 12.05 33.23 -0.87
N GLY A 102 11.57 32.70 -1.97
CA GLY A 102 10.23 32.96 -2.50
C GLY A 102 9.14 32.15 -1.81
N VAL A 103 7.91 32.39 -2.24
CA VAL A 103 6.71 31.79 -1.68
C VAL A 103 6.34 30.49 -2.40
N LEU A 104 6.35 29.38 -1.63
CA LEU A 104 5.85 28.08 -2.07
C LEU A 104 4.41 27.90 -1.57
N GLY A 105 3.47 27.92 -2.49
CA GLY A 105 2.07 27.60 -2.21
C GLY A 105 1.84 26.10 -2.19
N ALA A 106 1.04 25.61 -1.25
CA ALA A 106 0.49 24.25 -1.21
C ALA A 106 -0.82 24.23 -0.43
N ASP A 107 -1.63 23.19 -0.59
CA ASP A 107 -2.58 22.86 0.46
C ASP A 107 -1.78 22.25 1.62
N LEU A 108 -1.54 23.01 2.68
CA LEU A 108 -0.68 22.60 3.79
C LEU A 108 -1.21 21.37 4.56
N ARG A 109 -2.42 20.90 4.22
CA ARG A 109 -2.97 19.66 4.74
C ARG A 109 -2.47 18.43 3.96
N THR A 110 -1.92 18.61 2.75
CA THR A 110 -1.48 17.51 1.89
C THR A 110 0.03 17.31 1.86
N ILE A 111 0.78 18.06 2.67
CA ILE A 111 2.20 17.85 2.92
C ILE A 111 2.39 17.47 4.40
N SER A 112 3.32 16.56 4.68
CA SER A 112 3.61 16.17 6.05
C SER A 112 4.36 17.26 6.82
N ALA A 113 4.37 17.17 8.15
CA ALA A 113 5.15 18.07 9.00
C ALA A 113 6.64 18.00 8.68
N SER A 114 7.17 16.78 8.45
CA SER A 114 8.57 16.58 8.08
C SER A 114 8.91 17.25 6.75
N GLU A 115 8.07 17.05 5.72
CA GLU A 115 8.25 17.69 4.40
C GLU A 115 8.19 19.22 4.51
N GLY A 116 7.19 19.75 5.21
CA GLY A 116 7.07 21.20 5.39
C GLY A 116 8.28 21.82 6.08
N MET A 117 8.82 21.17 7.11
CA MET A 117 10.03 21.61 7.80
C MET A 117 11.27 21.58 6.90
N GLU A 118 11.44 20.54 6.08
CA GLU A 118 12.57 20.45 5.13
C GLU A 118 12.45 21.51 4.02
N LEU A 119 11.26 21.77 3.50
CA LEU A 119 11.02 22.82 2.52
C LEU A 119 11.35 24.21 3.07
N GLU A 120 10.97 24.54 4.32
CA GLU A 120 11.33 25.78 4.97
C GLU A 120 12.84 25.89 5.22
N LYS A 121 13.49 24.81 5.65
CA LYS A 121 14.94 24.72 5.79
C LYS A 121 15.67 24.90 4.45
N GLY A 122 15.07 24.44 3.34
CA GLY A 122 15.50 24.71 1.97
C GLY A 122 15.29 26.15 1.51
N GLY A 123 14.71 27.03 2.35
CA GLY A 123 14.54 28.46 2.09
C GLY A 123 13.18 28.84 1.51
N ALA A 124 12.21 27.94 1.42
CA ALA A 124 10.85 28.26 0.97
C ALA A 124 10.05 28.95 2.08
N ILE A 125 9.21 29.92 1.70
CA ILE A 125 8.18 30.50 2.57
C ILE A 125 6.87 29.78 2.26
N LEU A 126 6.41 28.89 3.14
CA LEU A 126 5.22 28.11 2.91
C LEU A 126 3.93 28.94 3.08
N LYS A 127 3.03 28.85 2.11
CA LYS A 127 1.73 29.53 2.12
C LYS A 127 0.60 28.56 1.84
N ASP A 128 -0.44 28.59 2.69
CA ASP A 128 -1.64 27.76 2.50
C ASP A 128 -2.44 28.25 1.28
N CYS A 129 -2.57 27.39 0.29
CA CYS A 129 -3.20 27.66 -0.99
C CYS A 129 -4.42 26.78 -1.29
N ARG A 130 -5.04 26.17 -0.25
CA ARG A 130 -6.28 25.40 -0.39
C ARG A 130 -7.32 26.11 -1.23
N SER A 131 -7.67 27.35 -0.87
CA SER A 131 -8.69 28.13 -1.56
C SER A 131 -8.36 28.44 -3.03
N LEU A 132 -7.08 28.58 -3.37
CA LEU A 132 -6.62 28.77 -4.75
C LEU A 132 -6.84 27.50 -5.57
N ILE A 133 -6.43 26.34 -5.03
CA ILE A 133 -6.60 25.03 -5.66
C ILE A 133 -8.10 24.74 -5.86
N ASP A 134 -8.91 24.93 -4.82
CA ASP A 134 -10.36 24.75 -4.84
C ASP A 134 -11.01 25.63 -5.93
N GLY A 135 -10.66 26.91 -6.00
CA GLY A 135 -11.18 27.85 -6.98
C GLY A 135 -10.77 27.57 -8.43
N CYS A 136 -9.69 26.81 -8.63
CA CYS A 136 -9.23 26.40 -9.96
C CYS A 136 -9.79 25.05 -10.43
N TRP A 137 -10.33 24.23 -9.53
CA TRP A 137 -10.87 22.90 -9.84
C TRP A 137 -12.39 22.95 -10.04
N GLU A 138 -12.81 23.08 -11.29
CA GLU A 138 -14.23 23.01 -11.67
C GLU A 138 -14.70 21.55 -11.65
N GLY A 139 -15.90 21.33 -11.09
CA GLY A 139 -16.49 19.99 -11.00
C GLY A 139 -15.78 19.05 -10.02
N ARG A 140 -15.10 19.59 -9.00
CA ARG A 140 -14.50 18.78 -7.93
C ARG A 140 -15.54 17.88 -7.30
N PRO A 141 -15.27 16.56 -7.12
CA PRO A 141 -16.16 15.67 -6.40
C PRO A 141 -16.46 16.17 -4.99
N ASP A 142 -17.63 15.84 -4.45
CA ASP A 142 -17.93 16.06 -3.03
C ASP A 142 -17.15 15.03 -2.18
N LEU A 143 -16.85 15.40 -0.93
CA LEU A 143 -16.33 14.45 0.05
C LEU A 143 -17.33 13.31 0.30
N SER A 144 -16.85 12.09 0.39
CA SER A 144 -17.67 10.93 0.75
C SER A 144 -18.39 11.15 2.08
N ARG A 145 -19.66 10.70 2.13
CA ARG A 145 -20.49 10.69 3.35
C ARG A 145 -20.95 9.29 3.72
N GLU A 146 -20.23 8.27 3.25
CA GLU A 146 -20.53 6.89 3.57
C GLU A 146 -20.50 6.67 5.10
N PRO A 147 -21.47 5.91 5.67
CA PRO A 147 -21.52 5.68 7.10
C PRO A 147 -20.37 4.81 7.58
N ALA A 148 -19.80 5.17 8.73
CA ALA A 148 -18.87 4.30 9.42
C ALA A 148 -19.60 3.18 10.17
N TYR A 149 -18.93 2.05 10.42
CA TYR A 149 -19.45 0.92 11.18
C TYR A 149 -18.44 0.40 12.19
N VAL A 150 -18.94 -0.24 13.25
CA VAL A 150 -18.10 -0.85 14.29
C VAL A 150 -17.65 -2.23 13.83
N LEU A 151 -16.37 -2.52 13.96
CA LEU A 151 -15.84 -3.87 13.74
C LEU A 151 -16.17 -4.73 14.96
N PRO A 152 -16.91 -5.85 14.79
CA PRO A 152 -17.29 -6.72 15.89
C PRO A 152 -16.08 -7.33 16.62
N MET A 153 -16.23 -7.64 17.91
CA MET A 153 -15.13 -8.17 18.74
C MET A 153 -14.61 -9.53 18.27
N GLU A 154 -15.44 -10.36 17.66
CA GLU A 154 -15.07 -11.62 17.03
C GLU A 154 -14.15 -11.45 15.82
N LEU A 155 -14.09 -10.24 15.25
CA LEU A 155 -13.14 -9.86 14.21
C LEU A 155 -11.98 -9.04 14.77
N ALA A 156 -12.25 -8.11 15.70
CA ALA A 156 -11.22 -7.21 16.23
C ALA A 156 -10.25 -7.88 17.23
N GLY A 157 -10.73 -8.85 18.00
CA GLY A 157 -9.94 -9.62 18.98
C GLY A 157 -9.51 -8.85 20.24
N VAL A 158 -9.29 -7.52 20.12
CA VAL A 158 -8.89 -6.63 21.21
C VAL A 158 -9.83 -5.44 21.26
N SER A 159 -10.28 -5.06 22.46
CA SER A 159 -11.21 -3.95 22.63
C SER A 159 -10.56 -2.59 22.35
N SER A 160 -11.35 -1.62 21.87
CA SER A 160 -10.87 -0.23 21.73
C SER A 160 -10.44 0.37 23.06
N SER A 161 -11.05 -0.03 24.17
CA SER A 161 -10.63 0.40 25.52
C SER A 161 -9.20 -0.03 25.83
N ASP A 162 -8.84 -1.29 25.53
CA ASP A 162 -7.50 -1.81 25.75
C ASP A 162 -6.48 -1.14 24.83
N LYS A 163 -6.85 -0.91 23.56
CA LYS A 163 -6.01 -0.19 22.58
C LYS A 163 -5.75 1.26 23.00
N LEU A 164 -6.78 1.98 23.45
CA LEU A 164 -6.62 3.33 24.03
C LEU A 164 -5.76 3.31 25.30
N GLY A 165 -5.89 2.27 26.13
CA GLY A 165 -5.04 2.06 27.29
C GLY A 165 -3.56 1.90 26.92
N ALA A 166 -3.27 1.13 25.87
CA ALA A 166 -1.91 0.95 25.37
C ALA A 166 -1.31 2.27 24.84
N VAL A 167 -2.07 3.06 24.09
CA VAL A 167 -1.63 4.40 23.64
C VAL A 167 -1.34 5.32 24.84
N ARG A 168 -2.23 5.36 25.84
CA ARG A 168 -2.02 6.16 27.05
C ARG A 168 -0.78 5.74 27.85
N ALA A 169 -0.47 4.44 27.85
CA ALA A 169 0.76 3.94 28.48
C ALA A 169 2.03 4.43 27.75
N GLU A 170 2.01 4.51 26.41
CA GLU A 170 3.12 5.11 25.66
C GLU A 170 3.21 6.63 25.88
N MET A 171 2.07 7.33 25.95
CA MET A 171 2.03 8.76 26.28
C MET A 171 2.63 9.03 27.67
N GLU A 172 2.35 8.18 28.65
CA GLU A 172 2.91 8.32 30.02
C GLU A 172 4.43 8.18 30.03
N LYS A 173 5.00 7.21 29.30
CA LYS A 173 6.46 7.03 29.18
C LYS A 173 7.17 8.27 28.62
N CYS A 174 6.50 9.02 27.75
CA CYS A 174 7.03 10.22 27.11
C CYS A 174 6.58 11.53 27.80
N ASP A 175 5.82 11.43 28.90
CA ASP A 175 5.16 12.58 29.57
C ASP A 175 4.39 13.45 28.55
N ALA A 176 3.61 12.81 27.67
CA ALA A 176 2.77 13.47 26.69
C ALA A 176 1.37 13.75 27.25
N ASN A 177 0.81 14.93 26.90
CA ASN A 177 -0.53 15.34 27.31
C ASN A 177 -1.60 14.84 26.32
N ALA A 178 -1.23 14.76 25.03
CA ALA A 178 -2.10 14.34 23.95
C ALA A 178 -1.31 13.54 22.91
N CYS A 179 -2.00 12.66 22.19
CA CYS A 179 -1.52 12.00 20.98
C CYS A 179 -2.47 12.31 19.82
N ILE A 180 -1.94 12.84 18.71
CA ILE A 180 -2.72 13.19 17.51
C ILE A 180 -2.52 12.11 16.44
N PHE A 181 -3.62 11.59 15.90
CA PHE A 181 -3.65 10.64 14.82
C PHE A 181 -4.30 11.26 13.58
N THR A 182 -3.60 11.18 12.46
CA THR A 182 -4.11 11.59 11.15
C THR A 182 -4.22 10.42 10.18
N ASP A 183 -3.42 9.36 10.36
CA ASP A 183 -3.56 8.13 9.57
C ASP A 183 -4.92 7.47 9.80
N LEU A 184 -5.66 7.24 8.70
CA LEU A 184 -7.01 6.67 8.76
C LEU A 184 -7.01 5.23 9.22
N ALA A 185 -5.96 4.45 8.90
CA ALA A 185 -5.84 3.06 9.31
C ALA A 185 -5.55 2.94 10.81
N ASP A 186 -4.76 3.86 11.38
CA ASP A 186 -4.50 3.92 12.81
C ASP A 186 -5.77 4.24 13.61
N ILE A 187 -6.54 5.22 13.14
CA ILE A 187 -7.81 5.60 13.76
C ILE A 187 -8.81 4.44 13.67
N ALA A 188 -8.90 3.81 12.49
CA ALA A 188 -9.78 2.66 12.27
C ALA A 188 -9.42 1.47 13.16
N TRP A 189 -8.12 1.19 13.33
CA TRP A 189 -7.64 0.14 14.24
C TRP A 189 -7.90 0.49 15.70
N LEU A 190 -7.55 1.71 16.11
CA LEU A 190 -7.63 2.16 17.51
C LEU A 190 -9.06 2.12 18.06
N PHE A 191 -10.02 2.58 17.28
CA PHE A 191 -11.43 2.65 17.66
C PHE A 191 -12.26 1.45 17.20
N ASN A 192 -11.66 0.43 16.58
CA ASN A 192 -12.38 -0.70 15.99
C ASN A 192 -13.53 -0.24 15.09
N ILE A 193 -13.28 0.73 14.24
CA ILE A 193 -14.25 1.26 13.27
C ILE A 193 -13.74 1.04 11.85
N ARG A 194 -14.67 0.94 10.92
CA ARG A 194 -14.37 0.86 9.49
C ARG A 194 -15.33 1.79 8.73
N GLY A 195 -15.04 2.04 7.47
CA GLY A 195 -15.87 2.84 6.56
C GLY A 195 -15.52 2.55 5.11
N ASN A 196 -16.10 3.29 4.17
CA ASN A 196 -15.88 3.08 2.74
C ASN A 196 -15.59 4.40 2.02
N ASP A 197 -14.89 5.33 2.66
CA ASP A 197 -14.59 6.64 2.07
C ASP A 197 -13.45 6.58 1.04
N VAL A 198 -12.55 5.64 1.21
CA VAL A 198 -11.37 5.48 0.36
C VAL A 198 -11.50 4.21 -0.46
N LYS A 199 -11.30 4.32 -1.77
CA LYS A 199 -11.32 3.16 -2.67
C LYS A 199 -10.27 2.15 -2.20
N TYR A 200 -10.65 0.89 -2.10
CA TYR A 200 -9.78 -0.24 -1.70
C TYR A 200 -9.42 -0.32 -0.20
N LEU A 201 -9.74 0.70 0.59
CA LEU A 201 -9.35 0.77 2.00
C LEU A 201 -10.59 0.97 2.88
N PRO A 202 -10.91 0.05 3.82
CA PRO A 202 -12.13 0.13 4.62
C PRO A 202 -11.99 1.11 5.79
N VAL A 203 -11.82 2.39 5.51
CA VAL A 203 -11.65 3.46 6.50
C VAL A 203 -12.66 4.59 6.31
N ALA A 204 -12.86 5.36 7.38
CA ALA A 204 -13.69 6.55 7.37
C ALA A 204 -12.83 7.80 7.57
N LEU A 205 -13.04 8.85 6.73
CA LEU A 205 -12.35 10.13 6.87
C LEU A 205 -12.56 10.71 8.27
N SER A 206 -11.50 10.78 9.03
CA SER A 206 -11.50 11.24 10.43
C SER A 206 -10.13 11.66 10.91
N TYR A 207 -10.09 12.43 11.97
CA TYR A 207 -8.91 12.63 12.80
C TYR A 207 -9.22 12.17 14.22
N ALA A 208 -8.20 11.87 15.00
CA ALA A 208 -8.38 11.56 16.41
C ALA A 208 -7.33 12.24 17.29
N ILE A 209 -7.74 12.57 18.50
CA ILE A 209 -6.85 13.01 19.57
C ILE A 209 -7.16 12.19 20.81
N VAL A 210 -6.13 11.57 21.37
CA VAL A 210 -6.19 10.85 22.64
C VAL A 210 -5.49 11.65 23.71
N GLU A 211 -6.21 11.98 24.78
CA GLU A 211 -5.69 12.58 26.00
C GLU A 211 -5.64 11.55 27.13
N LYS A 212 -5.05 11.92 28.29
CA LYS A 212 -4.90 11.02 29.45
C LYS A 212 -6.21 10.38 29.91
N GLN A 213 -7.34 11.09 29.81
CA GLN A 213 -8.63 10.60 30.29
C GLN A 213 -9.70 10.54 29.19
N LYS A 214 -9.63 11.40 28.20
CA LYS A 214 -10.65 11.57 27.16
C LYS A 214 -10.06 11.35 25.78
N ALA A 215 -10.88 10.99 24.81
CA ALA A 215 -10.51 10.97 23.40
C ALA A 215 -11.51 11.80 22.57
N TYR A 216 -11.08 12.20 21.38
CA TYR A 216 -11.87 12.99 20.44
C TYR A 216 -11.72 12.37 19.05
N VAL A 217 -12.83 12.23 18.34
CA VAL A 217 -12.86 11.84 16.93
C VAL A 217 -13.51 12.98 16.16
N PHE A 218 -12.80 13.47 15.15
CA PHE A 218 -13.28 14.53 14.27
C PHE A 218 -13.77 13.90 12.97
N MET A 219 -15.09 13.92 12.76
CA MET A 219 -15.75 13.22 11.66
C MET A 219 -17.06 13.93 11.29
N ASP A 220 -17.53 13.75 10.04
CA ASP A 220 -18.85 14.19 9.65
C ASP A 220 -19.92 13.52 10.54
N ALA A 221 -20.89 14.31 11.01
CA ALA A 221 -21.88 13.84 11.98
C ALA A 221 -22.80 12.73 11.42
N ALA A 222 -23.14 12.77 10.13
CA ALA A 222 -23.98 11.75 9.50
C ALA A 222 -23.20 10.42 9.38
N LYS A 223 -21.93 10.52 9.04
CA LYS A 223 -21.00 9.38 8.98
C LYS A 223 -20.80 8.73 10.35
N ALA A 224 -20.67 9.55 11.39
CA ALA A 224 -20.43 9.10 12.76
C ALA A 224 -21.70 8.52 13.44
N ALA A 225 -22.89 8.81 12.95
CA ALA A 225 -24.14 8.44 13.61
C ALA A 225 -24.25 6.94 13.96
N PRO A 226 -23.89 5.96 13.10
CA PRO A 226 -24.00 4.54 13.43
C PRO A 226 -23.02 4.09 14.51
N ILE A 227 -21.89 4.79 14.68
CA ILE A 227 -20.82 4.44 15.65
C ILE A 227 -20.86 5.30 16.92
N ALA A 228 -21.79 6.26 17.01
CA ALA A 228 -21.83 7.22 18.10
C ALA A 228 -21.98 6.59 19.49
N ALA A 229 -22.81 5.55 19.64
CA ALA A 229 -22.97 4.82 20.89
C ALA A 229 -21.68 4.11 21.31
N HIS A 230 -20.95 3.52 20.35
CA HIS A 230 -19.67 2.86 20.58
C HIS A 230 -18.61 3.87 21.06
N LEU A 231 -18.44 4.99 20.37
CA LEU A 231 -17.48 6.03 20.76
C LEU A 231 -17.81 6.65 22.12
N LYS A 232 -19.09 6.89 22.40
CA LYS A 232 -19.54 7.38 23.70
C LYS A 232 -19.20 6.43 24.86
N ALA A 233 -19.30 5.11 24.64
CA ALA A 233 -18.92 4.10 25.65
C ALA A 233 -17.40 4.09 25.94
N LEU A 234 -16.58 4.71 25.09
CA LEU A 234 -15.14 4.87 25.24
C LEU A 234 -14.73 6.27 25.80
N ASP A 235 -15.65 7.03 26.35
CA ASP A 235 -15.45 8.44 26.73
C ASP A 235 -14.87 9.29 25.57
N THR A 236 -15.30 9.00 24.35
CA THR A 236 -14.84 9.66 23.13
C THR A 236 -15.91 10.63 22.62
N GLU A 237 -15.54 11.88 22.47
CA GLU A 237 -16.39 12.95 21.92
C GLU A 237 -16.25 13.02 20.39
N ILE A 238 -17.38 13.16 19.70
CA ILE A 238 -17.40 13.35 18.25
C ILE A 238 -17.53 14.86 17.97
N LEU A 239 -16.62 15.38 17.15
CA LEU A 239 -16.55 16.78 16.73
C LEU A 239 -16.58 16.87 15.20
N PRO A 240 -16.98 18.02 14.61
CA PRO A 240 -16.95 18.21 13.15
C PRO A 240 -15.54 17.99 12.58
N TYR A 241 -15.47 17.41 11.38
CA TYR A 241 -14.20 16.98 10.76
C TYR A 241 -13.11 18.07 10.73
N ASP A 242 -13.40 19.27 10.22
CA ASP A 242 -12.44 20.37 10.15
C ASP A 242 -12.20 21.07 11.49
N ALA A 243 -12.97 20.77 12.55
CA ALA A 243 -12.81 21.41 13.87
C ALA A 243 -11.46 21.10 14.52
N ILE A 244 -10.75 20.05 14.09
CA ILE A 244 -9.42 19.71 14.62
C ILE A 244 -8.44 20.87 14.48
N TYR A 245 -8.47 21.64 13.40
CA TYR A 245 -7.54 22.74 13.13
C TYR A 245 -7.67 23.90 14.13
N GLU A 246 -8.86 24.13 14.68
CA GLU A 246 -9.10 25.08 15.76
C GLU A 246 -8.80 24.43 17.13
N PHE A 247 -9.25 23.20 17.31
CA PHE A 247 -9.14 22.46 18.57
C PHE A 247 -7.70 22.31 19.06
N ILE A 248 -6.74 22.04 18.19
CA ILE A 248 -5.32 21.90 18.55
C ILE A 248 -4.70 23.19 19.09
N GLY A 249 -5.28 24.34 18.80
CA GLY A 249 -4.86 25.64 19.33
C GLY A 249 -4.94 25.77 20.85
N ARG A 250 -5.60 24.82 21.53
CA ARG A 250 -5.68 24.76 23.00
C ARG A 250 -4.37 24.29 23.66
N TYR A 251 -3.51 23.55 22.92
CA TYR A 251 -2.22 23.12 23.42
C TYR A 251 -1.18 24.24 23.30
N GLY A 252 -0.30 24.35 24.27
CA GLY A 252 0.68 25.42 24.37
C GLY A 252 2.07 24.97 24.80
N GLU A 253 2.94 25.93 25.15
CA GLU A 253 4.36 25.68 25.49
C GLU A 253 4.58 24.68 26.63
N LYS A 254 3.60 24.51 27.51
CA LYS A 254 3.67 23.58 28.64
C LYS A 254 3.23 22.17 28.31
N ASP A 255 2.63 22.00 27.13
CA ASP A 255 2.10 20.73 26.71
C ASP A 255 3.11 19.95 25.89
N ALA A 256 3.06 18.63 26.02
CA ALA A 256 3.77 17.70 25.16
C ALA A 256 2.76 16.96 24.30
N VAL A 257 2.94 17.02 22.99
CA VAL A 257 2.06 16.40 22.01
C VAL A 257 2.83 15.32 21.24
N MET A 258 2.31 14.10 21.28
CA MET A 258 2.84 12.96 20.53
C MET A 258 2.14 12.89 19.17
N CYS A 259 2.90 12.68 18.11
CA CYS A 259 2.40 12.48 16.77
C CYS A 259 3.53 11.98 15.85
N ALA A 260 3.22 11.30 14.74
CA ALA A 260 4.19 10.97 13.71
C ALA A 260 4.38 12.15 12.75
N LEU A 261 5.52 12.82 12.77
CA LEU A 261 5.78 14.00 11.92
C LEU A 261 5.81 13.65 10.42
N SER A 262 6.10 12.42 10.08
CA SER A 262 6.07 11.92 8.69
C SER A 262 4.66 11.77 8.12
N ILE A 263 3.63 11.72 8.98
CA ILE A 263 2.22 11.54 8.59
C ILE A 263 1.37 12.76 8.97
N LEU A 264 1.61 13.36 10.15
CA LEU A 264 0.91 14.56 10.58
C LEU A 264 1.01 15.64 9.50
N ASN A 265 -0.11 16.17 9.03
CA ASN A 265 -0.06 17.23 8.03
C ASN A 265 0.49 18.54 8.61
N TYR A 266 1.19 19.30 7.74
CA TYR A 266 1.91 20.50 8.14
C TYR A 266 0.99 21.60 8.71
N LYS A 267 -0.26 21.67 8.26
CA LYS A 267 -1.26 22.60 8.81
C LYS A 267 -1.56 22.33 10.29
N LEU A 268 -1.67 21.07 10.67
CA LEU A 268 -1.81 20.68 12.08
C LEU A 268 -0.51 20.94 12.87
N TYR A 269 0.65 20.62 12.28
CA TYR A 269 1.94 20.89 12.91
C TYR A 269 2.11 22.38 13.27
N GLN A 270 1.73 23.30 12.38
CA GLN A 270 1.77 24.73 12.68
C GLN A 270 0.97 25.10 13.95
N GLY A 271 -0.15 24.42 14.19
CA GLY A 271 -0.99 24.64 15.38
C GLY A 271 -0.34 24.19 16.69
N ILE A 272 0.56 23.21 16.65
CA ILE A 272 1.26 22.65 17.83
C ILE A 272 2.75 22.98 17.87
N ALA A 273 3.28 23.76 16.95
CA ALA A 273 4.71 24.05 16.84
C ALA A 273 5.33 24.69 18.10
N ARG A 274 4.52 25.28 18.97
CA ARG A 274 4.93 25.81 20.28
C ARG A 274 4.99 24.77 21.39
N CYS A 275 4.44 23.57 21.17
CA CYS A 275 4.46 22.48 22.13
C CYS A 275 5.78 21.71 22.08
N ARG A 276 6.05 20.92 23.10
CA ARG A 276 7.07 19.87 22.99
C ARG A 276 6.50 18.73 22.14
N VAL A 277 6.98 18.62 20.91
CA VAL A 277 6.54 17.55 20.01
C VAL A 277 7.34 16.27 20.28
N VAL A 278 6.64 15.14 20.44
CA VAL A 278 7.22 13.80 20.56
C VAL A 278 6.93 13.09 19.25
N ASP A 279 7.95 12.94 18.39
CA ASP A 279 7.84 12.27 17.11
C ASP A 279 7.77 10.76 17.31
N MET A 280 6.56 10.24 17.40
CA MET A 280 6.27 8.82 17.60
C MET A 280 4.83 8.50 17.18
N ASP A 281 4.67 7.36 16.54
CA ASP A 281 3.38 6.69 16.35
C ASP A 281 3.30 5.47 17.27
N PRO A 282 2.51 5.51 18.35
CA PRO A 282 2.38 4.38 19.28
C PRO A 282 1.52 3.24 18.71
N VAL A 283 0.73 3.48 17.65
CA VAL A 283 -0.20 2.50 17.08
C VAL A 283 0.48 1.63 16.02
N GLN A 284 1.43 2.16 15.27
CA GLN A 284 2.02 1.51 14.12
C GLN A 284 2.55 0.09 14.43
N LEU A 285 3.34 -0.07 15.49
CA LEU A 285 3.87 -1.38 15.88
C LEU A 285 2.79 -2.28 16.50
N LEU A 286 1.88 -1.71 17.30
CA LEU A 286 0.78 -2.45 17.92
C LEU A 286 -0.16 -3.07 16.86
N LYS A 287 -0.41 -2.34 15.78
CA LYS A 287 -1.23 -2.76 14.65
C LYS A 287 -0.52 -3.80 13.77
N ALA A 288 0.79 -3.65 13.59
CA ALA A 288 1.59 -4.56 12.77
C ALA A 288 1.63 -5.98 13.34
N VAL A 289 1.69 -6.14 14.66
CA VAL A 289 1.65 -7.43 15.35
C VAL A 289 0.20 -7.85 15.56
N LYS A 290 -0.30 -8.67 14.65
CA LYS A 290 -1.69 -9.14 14.67
C LYS A 290 -1.96 -10.03 15.90
N ASN A 291 -3.10 -9.81 16.55
CA ASN A 291 -3.54 -10.66 17.66
C ASN A 291 -4.00 -12.05 17.16
N PRO A 292 -4.17 -13.06 18.05
CA PRO A 292 -4.52 -14.41 17.64
C PRO A 292 -5.82 -14.52 16.83
N ILE A 293 -6.82 -13.65 17.08
CA ILE A 293 -8.08 -13.64 16.33
C ILE A 293 -7.86 -13.06 14.93
N GLU A 294 -7.15 -11.96 14.82
CA GLU A 294 -6.79 -11.37 13.53
C GLU A 294 -5.98 -12.35 12.67
N LEU A 295 -5.00 -13.06 13.25
CA LEU A 295 -4.20 -14.08 12.55
C LEU A 295 -5.06 -15.25 12.06
N GLU A 296 -5.94 -15.76 12.90
CA GLU A 296 -6.83 -16.87 12.51
C GLU A 296 -7.77 -16.46 11.37
N ASN A 297 -8.32 -15.25 11.44
CA ASN A 297 -9.18 -14.70 10.40
C ASN A 297 -8.40 -14.46 9.10
N MET A 298 -7.18 -13.91 9.16
CA MET A 298 -6.30 -13.75 8.00
C MET A 298 -6.03 -15.09 7.31
N ARG A 299 -5.67 -16.13 8.06
CA ARG A 299 -5.43 -17.48 7.50
C ARG A 299 -6.67 -18.04 6.81
N LYS A 300 -7.87 -17.89 7.39
CA LYS A 300 -9.14 -18.29 6.77
C LYS A 300 -9.44 -17.51 5.50
N THR A 301 -9.22 -16.21 5.53
CA THR A 301 -9.42 -15.31 4.39
C THR A 301 -8.51 -15.72 3.21
N HIS A 302 -7.24 -16.03 3.49
CA HIS A 302 -6.30 -16.43 2.43
C HIS A 302 -6.61 -17.82 1.83
N ILE A 303 -7.29 -18.70 2.55
CA ILE A 303 -7.82 -19.94 1.95
C ILE A 303 -8.93 -19.61 0.95
N LYS A 304 -9.89 -18.74 1.31
CA LYS A 304 -10.97 -18.28 0.42
C LYS A 304 -10.41 -17.61 -0.83
N ASP A 305 -9.47 -16.70 -0.65
CA ASP A 305 -8.81 -16.00 -1.76
C ASP A 305 -8.01 -16.96 -2.65
N GLY A 306 -7.29 -17.92 -2.06
CA GLY A 306 -6.57 -18.97 -2.77
C GLY A 306 -7.48 -19.84 -3.64
N VAL A 307 -8.71 -20.13 -3.18
CA VAL A 307 -9.73 -20.80 -3.99
C VAL A 307 -10.09 -19.95 -5.22
N ALA A 308 -10.36 -18.66 -5.04
CA ALA A 308 -10.72 -17.76 -6.13
C ALA A 308 -9.58 -17.63 -7.16
N VAL A 309 -8.35 -17.43 -6.70
CA VAL A 309 -7.16 -17.33 -7.56
C VAL A 309 -6.89 -18.65 -8.32
N THR A 310 -7.03 -19.79 -7.65
CA THR A 310 -6.83 -21.10 -8.27
C THR A 310 -7.86 -21.37 -9.36
N ARG A 311 -9.14 -21.06 -9.14
CA ARG A 311 -10.20 -21.11 -10.13
C ARG A 311 -9.90 -20.21 -11.33
N PHE A 312 -9.43 -19.01 -11.04
CA PHE A 312 -9.02 -18.08 -12.09
C PHE A 312 -7.85 -18.62 -12.92
N MET A 313 -6.82 -19.19 -12.30
CA MET A 313 -5.68 -19.77 -13.02
C MET A 313 -6.15 -20.91 -13.97
N HIS A 314 -7.04 -21.77 -13.49
CA HIS A 314 -7.66 -22.80 -14.31
C HIS A 314 -8.44 -22.19 -15.48
N TRP A 315 -9.30 -21.21 -15.20
CA TRP A 315 -10.07 -20.51 -16.23
C TRP A 315 -9.16 -19.82 -17.25
N ALA A 316 -8.14 -19.09 -16.83
CA ALA A 316 -7.25 -18.35 -17.72
C ALA A 316 -6.54 -19.28 -18.73
N LYS A 317 -6.06 -20.44 -18.26
CA LYS A 317 -5.39 -21.43 -19.12
C LYS A 317 -6.36 -22.11 -20.09
N THR A 318 -7.56 -22.42 -19.66
CA THR A 318 -8.55 -23.14 -20.50
C THR A 318 -9.20 -22.24 -21.55
N HIS A 319 -9.40 -20.94 -21.26
CA HIS A 319 -10.05 -19.98 -22.16
C HIS A 319 -9.08 -19.15 -23.02
N ALA A 320 -7.76 -19.32 -22.86
CA ALA A 320 -6.78 -18.57 -23.65
C ALA A 320 -6.97 -18.73 -25.17
N LYS A 321 -7.43 -19.90 -25.64
CA LYS A 321 -7.71 -20.17 -27.06
C LYS A 321 -8.99 -19.51 -27.58
N GLU A 322 -9.94 -19.24 -26.72
CA GLU A 322 -11.20 -18.56 -27.06
C GLU A 322 -10.99 -17.04 -27.17
N GLY A 323 -9.96 -16.53 -26.50
CA GLY A 323 -9.59 -15.13 -26.43
C GLY A 323 -10.37 -14.38 -25.35
N TYR A 324 -9.66 -13.61 -24.56
CA TYR A 324 -10.19 -12.63 -23.60
C TYR A 324 -9.19 -11.48 -23.50
N THR A 325 -9.57 -10.38 -22.88
CA THR A 325 -8.69 -9.23 -22.69
C THR A 325 -8.16 -9.16 -21.25
N GLU A 326 -7.17 -8.30 -21.00
CA GLU A 326 -6.62 -8.08 -19.66
C GLU A 326 -7.71 -7.59 -18.69
N MET A 327 -8.59 -6.66 -19.13
CA MET A 327 -9.72 -6.21 -18.33
C MET A 327 -10.70 -7.34 -18.02
N GLN A 328 -11.02 -8.18 -19.00
CA GLN A 328 -11.89 -9.34 -18.78
C GLN A 328 -11.25 -10.36 -17.83
N ALA A 329 -9.93 -10.55 -17.86
CA ALA A 329 -9.23 -11.39 -16.90
C ALA A 329 -9.38 -10.85 -15.47
N ALA A 330 -9.22 -9.55 -15.28
CA ALA A 330 -9.44 -8.90 -13.97
C ALA A 330 -10.89 -9.05 -13.48
N ASP A 331 -11.87 -8.84 -14.35
CA ASP A 331 -13.30 -8.97 -14.04
C ASP A 331 -13.68 -10.40 -13.63
N VAL A 332 -13.14 -11.41 -14.33
CA VAL A 332 -13.39 -12.83 -14.02
C VAL A 332 -12.79 -13.20 -12.67
N LEU A 333 -11.56 -12.76 -12.37
CA LEU A 333 -10.94 -13.00 -11.08
C LEU A 333 -11.75 -12.36 -9.95
N GLU A 334 -12.21 -11.13 -10.12
CA GLU A 334 -13.10 -10.48 -9.16
C GLU A 334 -14.44 -11.24 -9.03
N GLY A 335 -14.95 -11.80 -10.12
CA GLY A 335 -16.13 -12.68 -10.10
C GLY A 335 -15.96 -13.87 -9.18
N PHE A 336 -14.85 -14.61 -9.25
CA PHE A 336 -14.53 -15.70 -8.34
C PHE A 336 -14.35 -15.26 -6.89
N ARG A 337 -13.80 -14.07 -6.65
CA ARG A 337 -13.71 -13.48 -5.31
C ARG A 337 -15.09 -13.14 -4.74
N LYS A 338 -16.01 -12.62 -5.55
CA LYS A 338 -17.40 -12.31 -5.14
C LYS A 338 -18.20 -13.54 -4.71
N GLU A 339 -17.81 -14.73 -5.16
CA GLU A 339 -18.40 -15.99 -4.69
C GLU A 339 -17.93 -16.40 -3.29
N GLN A 340 -16.84 -15.80 -2.79
CA GLN A 340 -16.29 -16.12 -1.49
C GLN A 340 -17.01 -15.35 -0.37
N GLU A 341 -17.35 -16.06 0.71
CA GLU A 341 -18.01 -15.47 1.86
C GLU A 341 -17.20 -14.35 2.48
N GLY A 342 -17.81 -13.18 2.68
CA GLY A 342 -17.22 -12.03 3.31
C GLY A 342 -16.38 -11.16 2.40
N TYR A 343 -16.27 -11.46 1.11
CA TYR A 343 -15.64 -10.56 0.15
C TYR A 343 -16.37 -9.21 0.08
N MET A 344 -15.64 -8.12 0.07
CA MET A 344 -16.17 -6.76 0.03
C MET A 344 -15.87 -6.09 -1.32
N TYR A 345 -14.61 -5.94 -1.65
CA TYR A 345 -14.09 -5.31 -2.86
C TYR A 345 -12.57 -5.58 -2.98
N PRO A 346 -11.91 -5.23 -4.10
CA PRO A 346 -10.47 -5.40 -4.24
C PRO A 346 -9.68 -4.60 -3.19
N SER A 347 -8.54 -5.11 -2.73
CA SER A 347 -7.64 -4.40 -1.82
C SER A 347 -6.77 -3.35 -2.54
N PHE A 348 -6.66 -3.46 -3.86
CA PHE A 348 -6.06 -2.50 -4.80
C PHE A 348 -6.57 -2.79 -6.22
N GLU A 349 -6.21 -1.95 -7.17
CA GLU A 349 -6.61 -2.15 -8.56
C GLU A 349 -5.88 -3.36 -9.17
N THR A 350 -6.63 -4.35 -9.65
CA THR A 350 -6.06 -5.58 -10.20
C THR A 350 -5.12 -5.29 -11.37
N ILE A 351 -3.93 -5.83 -11.30
CA ILE A 351 -2.93 -5.82 -12.37
C ILE A 351 -3.09 -7.13 -13.13
N ALA A 352 -3.45 -7.06 -14.40
CA ALA A 352 -3.47 -8.20 -15.30
C ALA A 352 -2.68 -7.80 -16.55
N GLY A 353 -1.37 -8.09 -16.55
CA GLY A 353 -0.45 -7.67 -17.61
C GLY A 353 -0.05 -8.84 -18.50
N TYR A 354 -0.49 -8.85 -19.74
CA TYR A 354 -0.12 -9.86 -20.73
C TYR A 354 1.11 -9.42 -21.55
N GLY A 355 2.08 -10.32 -21.68
CA GLY A 355 3.30 -10.07 -22.45
C GLY A 355 4.00 -8.77 -22.02
N PRO A 356 4.20 -7.79 -22.93
CA PRO A 356 4.89 -6.52 -22.62
C PRO A 356 4.28 -5.70 -21.50
N HIS A 357 2.97 -5.79 -21.26
CA HIS A 357 2.31 -5.08 -20.17
C HIS A 357 2.70 -5.64 -18.79
N GLY A 358 3.04 -6.93 -18.71
CA GLY A 358 3.58 -7.52 -17.49
C GLY A 358 4.92 -6.92 -17.04
N ALA A 359 5.65 -6.25 -17.95
CA ALA A 359 6.88 -5.54 -17.60
C ALA A 359 6.64 -4.18 -16.91
N ILE A 360 5.41 -3.69 -16.89
CA ILE A 360 5.02 -2.45 -16.21
C ILE A 360 4.54 -2.81 -14.82
N VAL A 361 5.37 -2.59 -13.81
CA VAL A 361 5.22 -3.13 -12.43
C VAL A 361 3.83 -2.87 -11.82
N HIS A 362 3.26 -1.69 -12.02
CA HIS A 362 1.93 -1.28 -11.55
C HIS A 362 0.98 -0.98 -12.72
N TYR A 363 0.94 -1.90 -13.69
CA TYR A 363 0.04 -1.78 -14.84
C TYR A 363 -1.40 -2.04 -14.43
N SER A 364 -2.28 -1.13 -14.83
CA SER A 364 -3.73 -1.38 -14.81
C SER A 364 -4.28 -1.12 -16.18
N ALA A 365 -4.95 -2.11 -16.76
CA ALA A 365 -5.57 -1.99 -18.08
C ALA A 365 -6.69 -0.94 -18.04
N THR A 366 -6.72 -0.09 -19.06
CA THR A 366 -7.82 0.86 -19.31
C THR A 366 -8.46 0.52 -20.66
N PRO A 367 -9.66 1.03 -20.98
CA PRO A 367 -10.25 0.80 -22.30
C PRO A 367 -9.35 1.16 -23.47
N GLU A 368 -8.40 2.10 -23.28
CA GLU A 368 -7.45 2.55 -24.30
C GLU A 368 -6.20 1.66 -24.39
N THR A 369 -5.84 0.95 -23.31
CA THR A 369 -4.63 0.13 -23.23
C THR A 369 -4.91 -1.37 -23.23
N ASP A 370 -6.16 -1.77 -23.04
CA ASP A 370 -6.60 -3.16 -22.98
C ASP A 370 -6.26 -3.94 -24.25
N ILE A 371 -5.60 -5.07 -24.11
CA ILE A 371 -5.20 -5.92 -25.24
C ILE A 371 -5.76 -7.34 -25.12
N PRO A 372 -5.98 -8.02 -26.26
CA PRO A 372 -6.38 -9.41 -26.26
C PRO A 372 -5.24 -10.31 -25.77
N VAL A 373 -5.55 -11.20 -24.86
CA VAL A 373 -4.69 -12.28 -24.37
C VAL A 373 -4.68 -13.42 -25.39
N LYS A 374 -3.51 -13.99 -25.68
CA LYS A 374 -3.33 -15.06 -26.64
C LYS A 374 -2.91 -16.36 -25.95
N PRO A 375 -3.11 -17.54 -26.59
CA PRO A 375 -2.69 -18.84 -26.05
C PRO A 375 -1.17 -19.07 -26.20
N GLU A 376 -0.36 -18.12 -25.79
CA GLU A 376 1.10 -18.11 -25.81
C GLU A 376 1.63 -17.12 -24.77
N GLY A 377 2.87 -17.26 -24.32
CA GLY A 377 3.52 -16.31 -23.44
C GLY A 377 2.98 -16.31 -22.02
N LEU A 378 3.26 -15.23 -21.29
CA LEU A 378 2.99 -15.07 -19.87
C LEU A 378 1.90 -14.02 -19.61
N LEU A 379 1.01 -14.32 -18.67
CA LEU A 379 0.08 -13.39 -18.05
C LEU A 379 0.48 -13.23 -16.58
N LEU A 380 0.93 -12.03 -16.20
CA LEU A 380 1.18 -11.65 -14.81
C LEU A 380 -0.11 -11.10 -14.22
N VAL A 381 -0.59 -11.69 -13.13
CA VAL A 381 -1.78 -11.21 -12.41
C VAL A 381 -1.43 -10.97 -10.96
N ASP A 382 -1.55 -9.71 -10.55
CA ASP A 382 -1.35 -9.24 -9.19
C ASP A 382 -2.65 -8.61 -8.69
N SER A 383 -3.15 -9.09 -7.57
CA SER A 383 -4.50 -8.78 -7.12
C SER A 383 -4.72 -9.14 -5.66
N GLY A 384 -5.69 -8.49 -5.05
CA GLY A 384 -6.07 -8.81 -3.69
C GLY A 384 -7.52 -8.43 -3.38
N GLY A 385 -8.00 -8.80 -2.22
CA GLY A 385 -9.36 -8.50 -1.77
C GLY A 385 -9.42 -8.04 -0.32
N GLN A 386 -10.33 -7.12 -0.05
CA GLN A 386 -10.82 -6.83 1.29
C GLN A 386 -11.94 -7.81 1.62
N TYR A 387 -11.81 -8.47 2.76
CA TYR A 387 -12.80 -9.43 3.28
C TYR A 387 -13.19 -9.06 4.71
N MET A 388 -14.38 -9.47 5.13
CA MET A 388 -14.74 -9.48 6.54
C MET A 388 -13.87 -10.51 7.28
N GLY A 389 -12.71 -10.05 7.76
CA GLY A 389 -11.71 -10.87 8.44
C GLY A 389 -10.33 -10.89 7.80
N GLY A 390 -10.03 -10.02 6.82
CA GLY A 390 -8.66 -9.93 6.29
C GLY A 390 -8.52 -9.09 5.04
N THR A 391 -7.28 -8.80 4.72
CA THR A 391 -6.82 -8.18 3.46
C THR A 391 -5.89 -9.14 2.77
N THR A 392 -6.07 -9.40 1.48
CA THR A 392 -5.21 -10.30 0.72
C THR A 392 -4.42 -9.54 -0.34
N ASP A 393 -3.30 -10.12 -0.70
CA ASP A 393 -2.39 -9.70 -1.75
C ASP A 393 -1.71 -10.94 -2.32
N ILE A 394 -1.73 -11.09 -3.64
CA ILE A 394 -1.15 -12.24 -4.31
C ILE A 394 -0.81 -11.94 -5.76
N THR A 395 0.41 -12.29 -6.16
CA THR A 395 0.77 -12.34 -7.57
C THR A 395 1.01 -13.76 -8.04
N ARG A 396 0.46 -14.09 -9.21
CA ARG A 396 0.81 -15.29 -9.99
C ARG A 396 1.10 -14.91 -11.43
N THR A 397 2.20 -15.46 -11.95
CA THR A 397 2.48 -15.43 -13.40
C THR A 397 2.05 -16.76 -14.01
N ILE A 398 1.28 -16.71 -15.07
CA ILE A 398 0.59 -17.86 -15.68
C ILE A 398 1.10 -18.07 -17.11
N ALA A 399 1.53 -19.28 -17.43
CA ALA A 399 1.84 -19.70 -18.79
C ALA A 399 0.55 -20.03 -19.56
N LEU A 400 0.29 -19.30 -20.63
CA LEU A 400 -0.93 -19.48 -21.44
C LEU A 400 -0.71 -20.41 -22.64
N GLY A 401 0.51 -20.85 -22.87
CA GLY A 401 0.90 -21.74 -23.96
C GLY A 401 2.42 -21.84 -24.09
N PRO A 402 2.96 -22.00 -25.31
CA PRO A 402 4.40 -22.11 -25.50
C PRO A 402 5.17 -20.90 -24.96
N LEU A 403 6.24 -21.16 -24.23
CA LEU A 403 7.17 -20.17 -23.68
C LEU A 403 8.55 -20.31 -24.32
N THR A 404 9.24 -19.19 -24.43
CA THR A 404 10.67 -19.16 -24.74
C THR A 404 11.51 -19.66 -23.56
N LYS A 405 12.75 -20.05 -23.82
CA LYS A 405 13.69 -20.43 -22.76
C LYS A 405 13.95 -19.27 -21.80
N GLU A 406 14.03 -18.04 -22.31
CA GLU A 406 14.24 -16.81 -21.51
C GLU A 406 13.10 -16.60 -20.50
N GLU A 407 11.84 -16.76 -20.94
CA GLU A 407 10.67 -16.64 -20.07
C GLU A 407 10.66 -17.69 -18.98
N LYS A 408 10.92 -18.95 -19.32
CA LYS A 408 11.01 -20.05 -18.32
C LYS A 408 12.14 -19.83 -17.30
N GLN A 409 13.30 -19.40 -17.75
CA GLN A 409 14.42 -19.10 -16.86
C GLN A 409 14.07 -17.95 -15.91
N SER A 410 13.50 -16.86 -16.41
CA SER A 410 13.06 -15.73 -15.61
C SER A 410 12.03 -16.15 -14.56
N PHE A 411 11.02 -16.94 -14.97
CA PHE A 411 10.01 -17.50 -14.07
C PHE A 411 10.64 -18.31 -12.94
N THR A 412 11.58 -19.18 -13.28
CA THR A 412 12.24 -20.07 -12.32
C THR A 412 13.16 -19.31 -11.37
N ILE A 413 13.86 -18.27 -11.83
CA ILE A 413 14.70 -17.42 -10.97
C ILE A 413 13.85 -16.66 -9.93
N VAL A 414 12.71 -16.10 -10.36
CA VAL A 414 11.77 -15.42 -9.45
C VAL A 414 11.21 -16.39 -8.42
N LEU A 415 10.85 -17.62 -8.85
CA LEU A 415 10.41 -18.68 -7.94
C LEU A 415 11.48 -19.05 -6.92
N GLU A 416 12.74 -19.27 -7.35
CA GLU A 416 13.85 -19.55 -6.44
C GLU A 416 14.04 -18.45 -5.39
N SER A 417 13.86 -17.18 -5.78
CA SER A 417 13.95 -16.03 -4.89
C SER A 417 12.88 -16.07 -3.80
N MET A 418 11.62 -16.22 -4.19
CA MET A 418 10.49 -16.31 -3.25
C MET A 418 10.69 -17.50 -2.28
N LEU A 419 11.02 -18.68 -2.79
CA LEU A 419 11.23 -19.87 -1.95
C LEU A 419 12.44 -19.73 -1.00
N ALA A 420 13.50 -19.05 -1.43
CA ALA A 420 14.68 -18.83 -0.59
C ALA A 420 14.33 -17.98 0.64
N LEU A 421 13.52 -16.92 0.48
CA LEU A 421 13.08 -16.08 1.58
C LEU A 421 12.04 -16.79 2.46
N LEU A 422 11.03 -17.42 1.85
CA LEU A 422 9.97 -18.15 2.54
C LEU A 422 10.50 -19.19 3.54
N THR A 423 11.60 -19.87 3.21
CA THR A 423 12.13 -20.96 4.02
C THR A 423 13.32 -20.57 4.90
N PHE A 424 13.69 -19.27 4.89
CA PHE A 424 14.85 -18.78 5.64
C PHE A 424 14.55 -18.59 7.12
N ARG A 425 15.45 -19.08 7.98
CA ARG A 425 15.42 -18.83 9.44
C ARG A 425 16.39 -17.71 9.80
N PHE A 426 15.92 -16.77 10.62
CA PHE A 426 16.69 -15.60 11.01
C PHE A 426 16.57 -15.29 12.50
N PRO A 427 17.59 -14.68 13.15
CA PRO A 427 17.54 -14.36 14.57
C PRO A 427 16.56 -13.22 14.86
N LYS A 428 15.95 -13.23 16.05
CA LYS A 428 15.17 -12.10 16.59
C LYS A 428 16.02 -10.82 16.54
N GLY A 429 15.41 -9.70 16.19
CA GLY A 429 16.06 -8.41 16.00
C GLY A 429 16.46 -8.11 14.55
N CYS A 430 16.28 -9.04 13.62
CA CYS A 430 16.41 -8.74 12.19
C CYS A 430 15.22 -7.91 11.71
N ALA A 431 15.53 -6.85 10.96
CA ALA A 431 14.58 -6.08 10.15
C ALA A 431 14.64 -6.57 8.69
N GLY A 432 13.69 -6.13 7.87
CA GLY A 432 13.61 -6.54 6.48
C GLY A 432 14.84 -6.20 5.65
N PHE A 433 15.53 -5.11 5.98
CA PHE A 433 16.83 -4.78 5.37
C PHE A 433 17.86 -5.92 5.48
N ASN A 434 17.85 -6.68 6.56
CA ASN A 434 18.77 -7.82 6.75
C ASN A 434 18.40 -9.01 5.87
N LEU A 435 17.14 -9.11 5.45
CA LEU A 435 16.59 -10.28 4.75
C LEU A 435 16.50 -10.09 3.22
N ASP A 436 16.43 -8.86 2.75
CA ASP A 436 16.28 -8.53 1.32
C ASP A 436 17.36 -9.20 0.44
N ALA A 437 18.59 -9.27 0.92
CA ALA A 437 19.69 -9.92 0.20
C ALA A 437 19.46 -11.43 -0.02
N ILE A 438 18.65 -12.09 0.80
CA ILE A 438 18.31 -13.52 0.64
C ILE A 438 17.46 -13.71 -0.61
N ALA A 439 16.43 -12.88 -0.78
CA ALA A 439 15.58 -12.89 -1.98
C ALA A 439 16.36 -12.45 -3.23
N ARG A 440 17.28 -11.48 -3.11
CA ARG A 440 18.05 -10.97 -4.26
C ARG A 440 19.22 -11.88 -4.65
N ALA A 441 19.67 -12.76 -3.79
CA ALA A 441 20.84 -13.61 -4.09
C ALA A 441 20.72 -14.44 -5.39
N PRO A 442 19.56 -15.07 -5.73
CA PRO A 442 19.38 -15.75 -7.01
C PRO A 442 19.53 -14.82 -8.22
N PHE A 443 19.12 -13.55 -8.11
CA PHE A 443 19.26 -12.54 -9.15
C PHE A 443 20.71 -12.06 -9.28
N TRP A 444 21.32 -11.64 -8.19
CA TRP A 444 22.69 -11.09 -8.18
C TRP A 444 23.72 -12.08 -8.68
N SER A 445 23.54 -13.37 -8.36
CA SER A 445 24.41 -14.42 -8.88
C SER A 445 24.40 -14.53 -10.41
N ARG A 446 23.38 -13.96 -11.06
CA ARG A 446 23.19 -13.93 -12.52
C ARG A 446 23.34 -12.53 -13.12
N GLY A 447 23.80 -11.54 -12.33
CA GLY A 447 23.97 -10.15 -12.76
C GLY A 447 22.64 -9.42 -13.01
N MET A 448 21.55 -9.86 -12.35
CA MET A 448 20.20 -9.30 -12.46
C MET A 448 19.78 -8.62 -11.15
N ASP A 449 18.78 -7.75 -11.21
CA ASP A 449 18.14 -7.16 -10.03
C ASP A 449 16.74 -6.64 -10.40
N TYR A 450 15.96 -6.23 -9.39
CA TYR A 450 14.67 -5.55 -9.56
C TYR A 450 14.60 -4.26 -8.73
N ASN A 451 13.80 -3.28 -9.20
CA ASN A 451 13.82 -1.90 -8.71
C ASN A 451 12.71 -1.57 -7.69
N HIS A 452 12.07 -2.56 -7.09
CA HIS A 452 11.07 -2.38 -6.03
C HIS A 452 11.48 -3.09 -4.74
N GLY A 453 10.72 -2.90 -3.65
CA GLY A 453 10.91 -3.66 -2.42
C GLY A 453 10.59 -5.14 -2.63
N THR A 454 11.23 -6.02 -1.88
CA THR A 454 10.92 -7.46 -1.91
C THR A 454 9.61 -7.77 -1.19
N GLY A 455 9.15 -6.88 -0.32
CA GLY A 455 7.90 -7.05 0.39
C GLY A 455 7.56 -5.90 1.34
N HIS A 456 6.32 -5.86 1.75
CA HIS A 456 5.73 -4.87 2.66
C HIS A 456 4.84 -5.54 3.71
N GLY A 457 4.60 -4.87 4.82
CA GLY A 457 3.60 -5.31 5.78
C GLY A 457 2.18 -5.18 5.22
N VAL A 458 1.26 -5.97 5.76
CA VAL A 458 -0.15 -5.99 5.34
C VAL A 458 -1.06 -5.79 6.54
N GLY A 459 -2.06 -4.93 6.40
CA GLY A 459 -3.05 -4.63 7.42
C GLY A 459 -4.13 -5.70 7.54
N TYR A 460 -4.84 -5.67 8.67
CA TYR A 460 -6.00 -6.53 8.92
C TYR A 460 -7.30 -5.76 8.65
N MET A 461 -7.98 -6.05 7.55
CA MET A 461 -9.10 -5.24 7.05
C MET A 461 -8.73 -3.74 7.02
N LEU A 462 -7.52 -3.44 6.52
CA LEU A 462 -6.92 -2.11 6.42
C LEU A 462 -6.04 -2.03 5.17
N SER A 463 -4.99 -1.20 5.22
CA SER A 463 -4.12 -0.99 4.07
C SER A 463 -3.41 -2.28 3.63
N VAL A 464 -3.42 -2.57 2.33
CA VAL A 464 -2.60 -3.63 1.75
C VAL A 464 -1.12 -3.35 1.99
N HIS A 465 -0.70 -2.10 1.87
CA HIS A 465 0.63 -1.63 2.23
C HIS A 465 0.62 -1.03 3.65
N GLU A 466 1.00 -1.80 4.65
CA GLU A 466 1.01 -1.37 6.05
C GLU A 466 2.41 -1.49 6.68
N GLY A 467 2.98 -0.35 7.07
CA GLY A 467 4.21 -0.35 7.87
C GLY A 467 3.99 -0.85 9.33
N PRO A 468 5.07 -0.96 10.12
CA PRO A 468 6.45 -0.57 9.83
C PRO A 468 7.32 -1.69 9.23
N ASN A 469 6.86 -2.95 9.20
CA ASN A 469 7.62 -4.05 8.62
C ASN A 469 7.58 -4.01 7.09
N GLY A 470 8.66 -4.49 6.47
CA GLY A 470 8.79 -4.61 5.03
C GLY A 470 10.19 -5.09 4.69
N ILE A 471 10.38 -5.68 3.52
CA ILE A 471 11.64 -6.26 3.07
C ILE A 471 12.16 -5.45 1.90
N ARG A 472 13.32 -4.78 2.08
CA ARG A 472 13.88 -3.87 1.07
C ARG A 472 15.38 -3.66 1.28
N GLY A 473 16.14 -3.49 0.19
CA GLY A 473 17.60 -3.34 0.22
C GLY A 473 18.12 -2.01 0.75
N GLN A 474 17.25 -1.00 0.89
CA GLN A 474 17.62 0.31 1.42
C GLN A 474 16.90 0.57 2.74
N ARG A 475 17.65 1.03 3.73
CA ARG A 475 17.05 1.54 4.96
C ARG A 475 16.27 2.79 4.65
N ARG A 476 15.02 2.80 5.07
CA ARG A 476 14.24 4.03 5.20
C ARG A 476 14.51 4.69 6.56
N VAL A 477 13.78 5.77 6.85
CA VAL A 477 13.87 6.45 8.14
C VAL A 477 13.63 5.45 9.27
N LYS A 478 14.28 5.65 10.41
CA LYS A 478 14.37 4.72 11.55
C LYS A 478 13.03 4.15 12.05
N SER A 479 11.92 4.87 11.82
CA SER A 479 10.55 4.44 12.16
C SER A 479 9.96 3.39 11.20
N GLU A 480 10.55 3.20 10.00
CA GLU A 480 10.06 2.30 8.97
C GLU A 480 10.87 1.00 8.83
N ASP A 481 11.77 0.72 9.76
CA ASP A 481 12.68 -0.42 9.72
C ASP A 481 12.55 -1.24 11.01
N ALA A 482 11.31 -1.62 11.34
CA ALA A 482 11.04 -2.41 12.53
C ALA A 482 11.60 -3.83 12.41
N ALA A 483 12.16 -4.31 13.51
CA ALA A 483 12.54 -5.72 13.61
C ALA A 483 11.29 -6.60 13.54
N PHE A 484 11.40 -7.73 12.83
CA PHE A 484 10.31 -8.68 12.75
C PHE A 484 9.96 -9.24 14.13
N ALA A 485 8.65 -9.37 14.35
CA ALA A 485 8.08 -10.01 15.54
C ALA A 485 7.03 -11.06 15.12
N PRO A 486 6.84 -12.13 15.92
CA PRO A 486 5.76 -13.07 15.69
C PRO A 486 4.39 -12.38 15.60
N GLY A 487 3.60 -12.75 14.60
CA GLY A 487 2.30 -12.13 14.30
C GLY A 487 2.35 -11.00 13.26
N MET A 488 3.52 -10.58 12.80
CA MET A 488 3.63 -9.69 11.63
C MET A 488 3.34 -10.47 10.34
N ILE A 489 2.57 -9.86 9.44
CA ILE A 489 2.31 -10.38 8.09
C ILE A 489 3.03 -9.48 7.10
N THR A 490 3.68 -10.10 6.10
CA THR A 490 4.52 -9.40 5.13
C THR A 490 4.39 -10.08 3.76
N SER A 491 4.43 -9.31 2.66
CA SER A 491 4.55 -9.88 1.32
C SER A 491 5.98 -10.37 1.05
N ASP A 492 6.09 -11.35 0.17
CA ASP A 492 7.32 -11.88 -0.42
C ASP A 492 7.09 -11.94 -1.92
N GLU A 493 7.54 -10.89 -2.65
CA GLU A 493 7.09 -10.56 -4.02
C GLU A 493 8.26 -10.21 -4.98
N PRO A 494 9.32 -11.00 -5.10
CA PRO A 494 10.37 -10.73 -6.07
C PRO A 494 9.86 -10.76 -7.51
N GLY A 495 10.53 -10.03 -8.44
CA GLY A 495 10.10 -9.97 -9.84
C GLY A 495 11.23 -9.74 -10.85
N ILE A 496 10.95 -10.01 -12.11
CA ILE A 496 11.76 -9.66 -13.29
C ILE A 496 10.88 -8.96 -14.30
N TYR A 497 11.34 -7.85 -14.85
CA TYR A 497 10.59 -7.02 -15.80
C TYR A 497 11.48 -6.69 -16.99
N ILE A 498 11.16 -7.25 -18.15
CA ILE A 498 11.91 -7.06 -19.40
C ILE A 498 11.07 -6.16 -20.31
N GLU A 499 11.45 -4.88 -20.37
CA GLU A 499 10.72 -3.87 -21.12
C GLU A 499 10.44 -4.32 -22.55
N GLY A 500 9.19 -4.15 -22.99
CA GLY A 500 8.72 -4.52 -24.31
C GLY A 500 8.57 -6.03 -24.56
N LYS A 501 8.83 -6.89 -23.54
CA LYS A 501 8.72 -8.34 -23.68
C LYS A 501 7.72 -8.95 -22.69
N TYR A 502 8.05 -9.03 -21.40
CA TYR A 502 7.23 -9.67 -20.37
C TYR A 502 7.66 -9.26 -18.96
N GLY A 503 6.79 -9.52 -18.00
CA GLY A 503 7.11 -9.49 -16.57
C GLY A 503 6.81 -10.82 -15.89
N VAL A 504 7.54 -11.09 -14.82
CA VAL A 504 7.31 -12.21 -13.89
C VAL A 504 7.37 -11.68 -12.47
N ARG A 505 6.33 -11.95 -11.67
CA ARG A 505 6.30 -11.78 -10.22
C ARG A 505 5.61 -12.97 -9.60
N HIS A 506 6.14 -13.48 -8.51
CA HIS A 506 5.48 -14.44 -7.64
C HIS A 506 5.39 -13.83 -6.26
N GLU A 507 4.22 -13.94 -5.66
CA GLU A 507 3.98 -13.34 -4.37
C GLU A 507 3.17 -14.25 -3.47
N ASN A 508 3.64 -14.36 -2.24
CA ASN A 508 2.87 -14.90 -1.12
C ASN A 508 2.91 -13.92 0.05
N LEU A 509 1.81 -13.81 0.80
CA LEU A 509 1.86 -13.27 2.13
C LEU A 509 2.36 -14.33 3.11
N VAL A 510 3.24 -13.90 4.00
CA VAL A 510 3.88 -14.75 4.99
C VAL A 510 3.67 -14.19 6.40
N GLU A 511 3.42 -15.07 7.35
CA GLU A 511 3.35 -14.79 8.77
C GLU A 511 4.72 -15.03 9.42
N CYS A 512 5.25 -14.05 10.14
CA CYS A 512 6.43 -14.23 10.98
C CYS A 512 6.06 -15.00 12.24
N VAL A 513 6.77 -16.09 12.53
CA VAL A 513 6.56 -16.94 13.71
C VAL A 513 7.87 -17.29 14.38
N GLU A 514 7.82 -17.76 15.64
CA GLU A 514 8.99 -18.42 16.24
C GLU A 514 9.25 -19.75 15.53
N ALA A 515 10.52 -20.02 15.15
CA ALA A 515 10.89 -21.26 14.49
C ALA A 515 10.55 -22.50 15.35
N GLU A 516 10.69 -22.35 16.66
CA GLU A 516 10.26 -23.31 17.70
C GLU A 516 9.83 -22.49 18.92
N PRO A 517 8.89 -22.97 19.75
CA PRO A 517 8.45 -22.24 20.93
C PRO A 517 9.61 -21.82 21.83
N GLY A 518 9.74 -20.54 22.10
CA GLY A 518 10.83 -19.96 22.90
C GLY A 518 12.18 -19.84 22.17
N SER A 519 12.24 -20.12 20.86
CA SER A 519 13.44 -19.98 20.04
C SER A 519 13.91 -18.52 19.96
N ARG A 520 15.22 -18.33 19.83
CA ARG A 520 15.80 -17.04 19.44
C ARG A 520 15.74 -16.80 17.92
N TYR A 521 15.30 -17.79 17.15
CA TYR A 521 15.13 -17.69 15.71
C TYR A 521 13.66 -17.55 15.34
N LEU A 522 13.41 -16.79 14.27
CA LEU A 522 12.14 -16.63 13.60
C LEU A 522 12.20 -17.31 12.22
N GLU A 523 11.04 -17.61 11.69
CA GLU A 523 10.85 -18.09 10.32
C GLU A 523 9.57 -17.48 9.73
N PHE A 524 9.43 -17.55 8.42
CA PHE A 524 8.19 -17.21 7.74
C PHE A 524 7.37 -18.47 7.47
N ARG A 525 6.03 -18.35 7.59
CA ARG A 525 5.07 -19.35 7.18
C ARG A 525 4.11 -18.77 6.16
N PRO A 526 3.88 -19.43 5.03
CA PRO A 526 2.94 -18.92 4.03
C PRO A 526 1.54 -18.93 4.62
N ILE A 527 0.78 -17.87 4.36
CA ILE A 527 -0.65 -17.84 4.57
C ILE A 527 -1.41 -17.78 3.23
N THR A 528 -0.73 -17.43 2.15
CA THR A 528 -1.22 -17.50 0.78
C THR A 528 -1.05 -18.91 0.23
N PHE A 529 -2.13 -19.48 -0.28
CA PHE A 529 -2.17 -20.82 -0.87
C PHE A 529 -2.78 -20.74 -2.28
N ALA A 530 -1.95 -20.76 -3.31
CA ALA A 530 -2.32 -20.90 -4.70
C ALA A 530 -1.18 -21.63 -5.44
N PRO A 531 -1.44 -22.45 -6.46
CA PRO A 531 -0.39 -23.12 -7.22
C PRO A 531 0.59 -22.15 -7.85
N ILE A 532 1.84 -22.59 -7.99
CA ILE A 532 2.81 -22.03 -8.92
C ILE A 532 2.66 -22.80 -10.23
N ASP A 533 2.62 -22.10 -11.36
CA ASP A 533 2.38 -22.72 -12.67
C ASP A 533 3.58 -23.58 -13.11
N LEU A 534 3.40 -24.90 -13.08
CA LEU A 534 4.46 -25.86 -13.41
C LEU A 534 4.87 -25.83 -14.89
N ASP A 535 4.00 -25.35 -15.82
CA ASP A 535 4.31 -25.26 -17.24
C ASP A 535 5.38 -24.21 -17.56
N ALA A 536 5.55 -23.23 -16.67
CA ALA A 536 6.53 -22.14 -16.82
C ALA A 536 7.91 -22.45 -16.21
N ILE A 537 8.07 -23.58 -15.56
CA ILE A 537 9.35 -23.94 -14.91
C ILE A 537 10.37 -24.39 -15.95
N ASP A 538 11.59 -23.91 -15.84
CA ASP A 538 12.78 -24.44 -16.51
C ASP A 538 13.49 -25.43 -15.58
N GLU A 539 13.31 -26.71 -15.81
CA GLU A 539 13.88 -27.77 -14.97
C GLU A 539 15.41 -27.76 -14.92
N ASP A 540 16.08 -27.27 -15.97
CA ASP A 540 17.54 -27.13 -16.01
C ASP A 540 18.04 -25.99 -15.11
N THR A 541 17.22 -24.96 -14.87
CA THR A 541 17.53 -23.81 -14.03
C THR A 541 17.17 -24.07 -12.55
N LEU A 542 16.09 -24.84 -12.32
CA LEU A 542 15.56 -25.09 -10.97
C LEU A 542 16.56 -25.90 -10.13
N THR A 543 17.03 -25.29 -9.04
CA THR A 543 17.91 -25.99 -8.08
C THR A 543 17.15 -27.09 -7.33
N GLU A 544 17.88 -28.13 -6.92
CA GLU A 544 17.29 -29.23 -6.12
C GLU A 544 16.66 -28.72 -4.81
N THR A 545 17.26 -27.73 -4.18
CA THR A 545 16.71 -27.11 -2.98
C THR A 545 15.36 -26.45 -3.27
N ALA A 546 15.27 -25.64 -4.33
CA ALA A 546 14.02 -24.98 -4.71
C ALA A 546 12.94 -26.00 -5.13
N ARG A 547 13.33 -27.09 -5.80
CA ARG A 547 12.42 -28.19 -6.15
C ARG A 547 11.77 -28.79 -4.90
N LEU A 548 12.57 -29.13 -3.89
CA LEU A 548 12.06 -29.69 -2.62
C LEU A 548 11.15 -28.69 -1.88
N GLN A 549 11.52 -27.42 -1.88
CA GLN A 549 10.74 -26.34 -1.27
C GLN A 549 9.40 -26.15 -1.98
N LEU A 550 9.38 -26.14 -3.32
CA LEU A 550 8.16 -26.04 -4.12
C LEU A 550 7.25 -27.24 -3.88
N ASN A 551 7.77 -28.46 -3.88
CA ASN A 551 7.00 -29.67 -3.61
C ASN A 551 6.37 -29.63 -2.21
N ALA A 552 7.09 -29.16 -1.20
CA ALA A 552 6.57 -28.96 0.14
C ALA A 552 5.43 -27.90 0.16
N TYR A 553 5.63 -26.76 -0.48
CA TYR A 553 4.60 -25.71 -0.61
C TYR A 553 3.36 -26.23 -1.36
N HIS A 554 3.52 -26.88 -2.49
CA HIS A 554 2.41 -27.43 -3.27
C HIS A 554 1.61 -28.49 -2.51
N LYS A 555 2.26 -29.30 -1.69
CA LYS A 555 1.58 -30.24 -0.79
C LYS A 555 0.65 -29.52 0.19
N GLU A 556 1.09 -28.39 0.75
CA GLU A 556 0.23 -27.57 1.62
C GLU A 556 -0.90 -26.90 0.83
N VAL A 557 -0.60 -26.34 -0.35
CA VAL A 557 -1.62 -25.76 -1.25
C VAL A 557 -2.73 -26.78 -1.53
N TYR A 558 -2.37 -28.00 -1.95
CA TYR A 558 -3.34 -29.05 -2.21
C TYR A 558 -4.17 -29.38 -0.95
N ALA A 559 -3.50 -29.58 0.18
CA ALA A 559 -4.19 -29.94 1.43
C ALA A 559 -5.18 -28.85 1.91
N LYS A 560 -4.85 -27.57 1.69
CA LYS A 560 -5.69 -26.43 2.11
C LYS A 560 -6.85 -26.18 1.16
N LEU A 561 -6.64 -26.30 -0.16
CA LEU A 561 -7.62 -25.90 -1.16
C LEU A 561 -8.54 -27.04 -1.62
N ALA A 562 -8.05 -28.28 -1.66
CA ALA A 562 -8.82 -29.42 -2.15
C ALA A 562 -10.22 -29.59 -1.51
N PRO A 563 -10.44 -29.32 -0.19
CA PRO A 563 -11.76 -29.41 0.41
C PRO A 563 -12.79 -28.41 -0.12
N HIS A 564 -12.34 -27.37 -0.84
CA HIS A 564 -13.15 -26.26 -1.32
C HIS A 564 -13.33 -26.22 -2.84
N MET A 565 -12.78 -27.22 -3.58
CA MET A 565 -12.80 -27.31 -5.03
C MET A 565 -13.90 -28.23 -5.53
N GLY A 566 -14.50 -27.90 -6.69
CA GLY A 566 -15.34 -28.81 -7.44
C GLY A 566 -14.54 -29.95 -8.08
N GLU A 567 -15.24 -30.97 -8.63
CA GLU A 567 -14.57 -32.18 -9.17
C GLU A 567 -13.55 -31.85 -10.28
N GLU A 568 -13.92 -31.01 -11.23
CA GLU A 568 -13.04 -30.61 -12.33
C GLU A 568 -11.85 -29.79 -11.84
N GLU A 569 -12.10 -28.80 -10.99
CA GLU A 569 -11.07 -27.94 -10.39
C GLU A 569 -10.11 -28.75 -9.53
N LEU A 570 -10.61 -29.78 -8.83
CA LEU A 570 -9.79 -30.68 -8.00
C LEU A 570 -8.82 -31.51 -8.85
N VAL A 571 -9.26 -32.00 -10.01
CA VAL A 571 -8.37 -32.70 -10.96
C VAL A 571 -7.26 -31.77 -11.44
N TRP A 572 -7.62 -30.54 -11.80
CA TRP A 572 -6.66 -29.54 -12.23
C TRP A 572 -5.69 -29.15 -11.10
N LEU A 573 -6.22 -28.88 -9.90
CA LEU A 573 -5.39 -28.56 -8.73
C LEU A 573 -4.37 -29.66 -8.43
N LYS A 574 -4.79 -30.93 -8.49
CA LYS A 574 -3.90 -32.08 -8.27
C LYS A 574 -2.78 -32.13 -9.30
N GLU A 575 -3.06 -31.83 -10.56
CA GLU A 575 -2.06 -31.79 -11.64
C GLU A 575 -1.05 -30.66 -11.43
N TYR A 576 -1.53 -29.44 -11.06
CA TYR A 576 -0.67 -28.28 -10.87
C TYR A 576 -0.01 -28.18 -9.49
N THR A 577 -0.27 -29.14 -8.61
CA THR A 577 0.41 -29.27 -7.30
C THR A 577 1.16 -30.62 -7.16
N ARG A 578 1.35 -31.36 -8.28
CA ARG A 578 2.12 -32.60 -8.27
C ARG A 578 3.59 -32.33 -7.93
N GLU A 579 4.26 -33.34 -7.41
CA GLU A 579 5.73 -33.29 -7.24
C GLU A 579 6.42 -33.27 -8.63
N ILE A 580 7.49 -32.50 -8.73
CA ILE A 580 8.33 -32.39 -9.92
C ILE A 580 9.78 -32.71 -9.60
#